data_49232aa045b79e71e5b68c1cbb045c43
#
_entry.id   49232aa045b79e71e5b68c1cbb045c43
#
_cell.length_a   1.000
_cell.length_b   1.000
_cell.length_c   1.000
_cell.angle_alpha   90.00
_cell.angle_beta   90.00
_cell.angle_gamma   90.00
#
_symmetry.space_group_name_H-M   'P 1'
#
loop_
_entity.id
_entity.type
_entity.pdbx_description
1 polymer ?
#
loop_
_entity_poly.entity_id
_entity_poly.type
_entity_poly.pdbx_seq_one_letter_code
_entity_poly.pdbx_strand_id
1 'polypeptide(L)'
;MAEQHTKKRILVTYIEAGFGHITTANSIADAIEALHDPNIELIRKYTFHGDPLLEKVEKGYVKEVKWANIFPWHTYIQMAATHIGGIHNSLPFVVNTIYRRARRQYLKMLEEVKPDIIIDTHFLTSFFSTEYRDKIDPHVKVVTYNPDNNVHNWWNIRVDKFIVNCRLAFHDALEHDFTREQLMIVPFVTRKEIMEVTDTPAFFREKYGLPQDRFTVMVAAGGYGRSGMSRVLLALMNVKHPITVIAICGTNTRLYNQLQKLKAKVAPRIDLRPYEFVPNVYELNRAADVLLTKGGPNAMLDSVLMGVPVGVFYCASPIEYQSMHLFTSILNCGRFFRTSHKIVRWINDCVTNPSILDIYKEAAQEVRRKGNGAVQIAQFIQTYEA
;
A
#
# COMPACT_ATOMS: atom_id res chain seq x y z
N MET A 1 -19.31 -4.27 -36.85
CA MET A 1 -18.12 -3.42 -37.11
C MET A 1 -17.85 -2.69 -35.82
N ALA A 2 -16.71 -2.94 -35.16
CA ALA A 2 -16.32 -2.15 -33.99
C ALA A 2 -16.09 -0.70 -34.44
N GLU A 3 -16.68 0.26 -33.75
CA GLU A 3 -16.33 1.67 -33.92
C GLU A 3 -14.85 1.80 -33.53
N GLN A 4 -13.98 1.97 -34.52
CA GLN A 4 -12.57 2.29 -34.25
C GLN A 4 -12.52 3.67 -33.60
N HIS A 5 -12.28 3.71 -32.30
CA HIS A 5 -11.99 4.97 -31.62
C HIS A 5 -10.68 5.54 -32.20
N THR A 6 -10.66 6.85 -32.40
CA THR A 6 -9.47 7.54 -32.87
C THR A 6 -8.34 7.56 -31.83
N LYS A 7 -8.65 7.22 -30.59
CA LYS A 7 -7.71 7.19 -29.45
C LYS A 7 -7.80 5.86 -28.72
N LYS A 8 -6.68 5.39 -28.20
CA LYS A 8 -6.60 4.24 -27.30
C LYS A 8 -7.25 4.58 -25.96
N ARG A 9 -8.33 3.89 -25.61
CA ARG A 9 -9.10 4.11 -24.39
C ARG A 9 -8.57 3.24 -23.27
N ILE A 10 -7.97 3.86 -22.27
CA ILE A 10 -7.38 3.18 -21.11
C ILE A 10 -8.25 3.44 -19.89
N LEU A 11 -8.83 2.40 -19.33
CA LEU A 11 -9.59 2.45 -18.09
C LEU A 11 -8.72 2.04 -16.92
N VAL A 12 -8.52 2.93 -15.94
CA VAL A 12 -7.95 2.57 -14.65
C VAL A 12 -9.07 2.44 -13.63
N THR A 13 -9.20 1.27 -13.03
CA THR A 13 -10.27 0.94 -12.10
C THR A 13 -9.73 0.54 -10.74
N TYR A 14 -10.48 0.90 -9.68
CA TYR A 14 -10.08 0.63 -8.30
C TYR A 14 -11.30 0.46 -7.38
N ILE A 15 -11.03 -0.16 -6.23
CA ILE A 15 -11.98 -0.37 -5.13
C ILE A 15 -11.41 0.25 -3.87
N GLU A 16 -12.24 0.83 -3.00
CA GLU A 16 -11.81 1.36 -1.70
C GLU A 16 -11.58 0.23 -0.67
N ALA A 17 -10.71 -0.69 -1.03
CA ALA A 17 -10.28 -1.79 -0.17
C ALA A 17 -9.13 -1.39 0.80
N GLY A 18 -9.08 -0.13 1.18
CA GLY A 18 -8.00 0.52 1.91
C GLY A 18 -7.24 1.51 1.03
N PHE A 19 -6.46 2.37 1.67
CA PHE A 19 -5.75 3.46 0.97
C PHE A 19 -4.74 2.96 -0.08
N GLY A 20 -4.27 1.70 0.02
CA GLY A 20 -3.25 1.15 -0.87
C GLY A 20 -3.68 1.04 -2.32
N HIS A 21 -4.82 0.44 -2.58
CA HIS A 21 -5.32 0.22 -3.93
C HIS A 21 -5.66 1.53 -4.64
N ILE A 22 -6.28 2.48 -3.92
CA ILE A 22 -6.62 3.81 -4.45
C ILE A 22 -5.37 4.59 -4.81
N THR A 23 -4.40 4.66 -3.89
CA THR A 23 -3.15 5.39 -4.11
C THR A 23 -2.40 4.83 -5.32
N THR A 24 -2.34 3.52 -5.43
CA THR A 24 -1.66 2.83 -6.54
C THR A 24 -2.36 3.10 -7.88
N ALA A 25 -3.69 2.96 -7.94
CA ALA A 25 -4.47 3.21 -9.15
C ALA A 25 -4.30 4.67 -9.62
N ASN A 26 -4.42 5.62 -8.69
CA ASN A 26 -4.22 7.03 -9.00
C ASN A 26 -2.79 7.31 -9.46
N SER A 27 -1.76 6.74 -8.82
CA SER A 27 -0.37 6.93 -9.24
C SER A 27 -0.11 6.41 -10.65
N ILE A 28 -0.70 5.26 -11.02
CA ILE A 28 -0.61 4.73 -12.40
C ILE A 28 -1.34 5.66 -13.38
N ALA A 29 -2.55 6.10 -13.03
CA ALA A 29 -3.33 7.00 -13.88
C ALA A 29 -2.64 8.35 -14.06
N ASP A 30 -2.07 8.93 -12.99
CA ASP A 30 -1.30 10.19 -13.05
C ASP A 30 -0.04 10.04 -13.93
N ALA A 31 0.62 8.88 -13.89
CA ALA A 31 1.77 8.62 -14.73
C ALA A 31 1.38 8.46 -16.22
N ILE A 32 0.23 7.86 -16.53
CA ILE A 32 -0.30 7.78 -17.90
C ILE A 32 -0.66 9.18 -18.40
N GLU A 33 -1.34 9.98 -17.57
CA GLU A 33 -1.69 11.36 -17.93
C GLU A 33 -0.46 12.25 -18.19
N ALA A 34 0.61 12.02 -17.42
CA ALA A 34 1.89 12.71 -17.56
C ALA A 34 2.65 12.38 -18.86
N LEU A 35 2.27 11.35 -19.60
CA LEU A 35 2.81 11.08 -20.93
C LEU A 35 2.39 12.14 -21.95
N HIS A 36 1.29 12.85 -21.70
CA HIS A 36 0.69 13.82 -22.62
C HIS A 36 0.50 13.28 -24.05
N ASP A 37 0.23 11.98 -24.18
CA ASP A 37 0.05 11.31 -25.49
C ASP A 37 -1.35 11.65 -26.04
N PRO A 38 -1.44 12.36 -27.19
CA PRO A 38 -2.71 12.76 -27.78
C PRO A 38 -3.55 11.56 -28.28
N ASN A 39 -2.93 10.40 -28.44
CA ASN A 39 -3.59 9.18 -28.89
C ASN A 39 -4.17 8.34 -27.75
N ILE A 40 -4.00 8.78 -26.51
CA ILE A 40 -4.55 8.12 -25.32
C ILE A 40 -5.74 8.91 -24.78
N GLU A 41 -6.84 8.22 -24.49
CA GLU A 41 -7.96 8.68 -23.67
C GLU A 41 -7.94 7.93 -22.34
N LEU A 42 -7.49 8.59 -21.27
CA LEU A 42 -7.47 8.02 -19.92
C LEU A 42 -8.81 8.19 -19.23
N ILE A 43 -9.38 7.09 -18.74
CA ILE A 43 -10.64 7.06 -18.00
C ILE A 43 -10.37 6.49 -16.61
N ARG A 44 -10.75 7.24 -15.57
CA ARG A 44 -10.64 6.81 -14.17
C ARG A 44 -12.03 6.49 -13.65
N LYS A 45 -12.28 5.27 -13.22
CA LYS A 45 -13.57 4.86 -12.65
C LYS A 45 -13.39 4.14 -11.32
N TYR A 46 -14.05 4.68 -10.33
CA TYR A 46 -14.26 4.00 -9.07
C TYR A 46 -15.40 2.99 -9.22
N THR A 47 -15.12 1.73 -8.92
CA THR A 47 -16.02 0.61 -9.29
C THR A 47 -17.36 0.63 -8.57
N PHE A 48 -17.42 1.14 -7.34
CA PHE A 48 -18.61 1.04 -6.48
C PHE A 48 -19.32 2.37 -6.20
N HIS A 49 -18.85 3.46 -6.76
CA HIS A 49 -19.43 4.78 -6.49
C HIS A 49 -20.78 4.96 -7.18
N GLY A 50 -21.76 5.50 -6.43
CA GLY A 50 -23.09 5.85 -6.94
C GLY A 50 -24.15 4.74 -6.83
N ASP A 51 -23.82 3.54 -6.30
CA ASP A 51 -24.82 2.53 -5.96
C ASP A 51 -24.84 2.28 -4.45
N PRO A 52 -25.96 2.58 -3.75
CA PRO A 52 -26.06 2.43 -2.30
C PRO A 52 -25.84 1.00 -1.80
N LEU A 53 -26.11 -0.01 -2.63
CA LEU A 53 -25.88 -1.41 -2.23
C LEU A 53 -24.41 -1.79 -2.35
N LEU A 54 -23.74 -1.31 -3.41
CA LEU A 54 -22.31 -1.53 -3.60
C LEU A 54 -21.49 -0.81 -2.52
N GLU A 55 -21.87 0.41 -2.18
CA GLU A 55 -21.29 1.11 -1.03
C GLU A 55 -21.50 0.36 0.28
N LYS A 56 -22.64 -0.33 0.45
CA LYS A 56 -22.87 -1.19 1.63
C LYS A 56 -21.97 -2.42 1.62
N VAL A 57 -21.76 -3.05 0.46
CA VAL A 57 -20.82 -4.18 0.31
C VAL A 57 -19.40 -3.74 0.63
N GLU A 58 -18.99 -2.59 0.13
CA GLU A 58 -17.68 -1.99 0.40
C GLU A 58 -17.50 -1.64 1.88
N LYS A 59 -18.50 -1.01 2.50
CA LYS A 59 -18.51 -0.76 3.96
C LYS A 59 -18.40 -2.06 4.75
N GLY A 60 -19.01 -3.15 4.25
CA GLY A 60 -18.87 -4.51 4.79
C GLY A 60 -17.42 -4.99 4.71
N TYR A 61 -16.81 -4.88 3.54
CA TYR A 61 -15.41 -5.24 3.31
C TYR A 61 -14.44 -4.42 4.17
N VAL A 62 -14.61 -3.10 4.22
CA VAL A 62 -13.83 -2.21 5.11
C VAL A 62 -14.02 -2.60 6.58
N LYS A 63 -15.22 -3.01 6.99
CA LYS A 63 -15.49 -3.51 8.34
C LYS A 63 -14.74 -4.82 8.59
N GLU A 64 -14.69 -5.72 7.64
CA GLU A 64 -13.95 -6.97 7.72
C GLU A 64 -12.44 -6.73 7.86
N VAL A 65 -11.87 -5.84 7.07
CA VAL A 65 -10.46 -5.41 7.21
C VAL A 65 -10.19 -4.80 8.60
N LYS A 66 -11.13 -4.03 9.16
CA LYS A 66 -11.03 -3.53 10.55
C LYS A 66 -11.07 -4.65 11.57
N TRP A 67 -11.92 -5.66 11.37
CA TRP A 67 -12.01 -6.86 12.22
C TRP A 67 -10.73 -7.70 12.16
N ALA A 68 -10.16 -7.89 10.98
CA ALA A 68 -8.90 -8.57 10.79
C ALA A 68 -7.74 -7.93 11.58
N ASN A 69 -7.74 -6.60 11.70
CA ASN A 69 -6.77 -5.89 12.55
C ASN A 69 -6.97 -6.14 14.07
N ILE A 70 -8.16 -6.61 14.49
CA ILE A 70 -8.46 -6.94 15.90
C ILE A 70 -8.22 -8.43 16.16
N PHE A 71 -8.59 -9.28 15.21
CA PHE A 71 -8.49 -10.74 15.28
C PHE A 71 -7.66 -11.28 14.10
N PRO A 72 -6.33 -11.17 14.13
CA PRO A 72 -5.45 -11.54 13.01
C PRO A 72 -5.60 -12.99 12.56
N TRP A 73 -5.90 -13.91 13.47
CA TRP A 73 -6.07 -15.33 13.19
C TRP A 73 -7.16 -15.61 12.14
N HIS A 74 -8.17 -14.75 12.02
CA HIS A 74 -9.23 -14.89 11.03
C HIS A 74 -8.68 -14.81 9.59
N THR A 75 -7.80 -13.86 9.30
CA THR A 75 -7.15 -13.72 7.98
C THR A 75 -6.21 -14.88 7.67
N TYR A 76 -5.52 -15.41 8.68
CA TYR A 76 -4.69 -16.62 8.52
C TYR A 76 -5.54 -17.83 8.17
N ILE A 77 -6.70 -18.02 8.79
CA ILE A 77 -7.62 -19.11 8.47
C ILE A 77 -8.21 -18.93 7.06
N GLN A 78 -8.66 -17.71 6.71
CA GLN A 78 -9.19 -17.44 5.38
C GLN A 78 -8.15 -17.73 4.29
N MET A 79 -6.91 -17.30 4.46
CA MET A 79 -5.86 -17.58 3.48
C MET A 79 -5.49 -19.05 3.45
N ALA A 80 -5.39 -19.74 4.60
CA ALA A 80 -5.13 -21.18 4.65
C ALA A 80 -6.26 -21.99 3.98
N ALA A 81 -7.51 -21.58 4.13
CA ALA A 81 -8.64 -22.24 3.48
C ALA A 81 -8.57 -22.19 1.95
N THR A 82 -7.95 -21.16 1.37
CA THR A 82 -7.78 -21.06 -0.10
C THR A 82 -6.74 -22.03 -0.65
N HIS A 83 -5.89 -22.61 0.19
CA HIS A 83 -4.96 -23.67 -0.20
C HIS A 83 -5.59 -25.09 -0.17
N ILE A 84 -6.83 -25.22 0.33
CA ILE A 84 -7.55 -26.50 0.29
C ILE A 84 -8.00 -26.73 -1.16
N GLY A 85 -7.57 -27.87 -1.74
CA GLY A 85 -7.88 -28.22 -3.13
C GLY A 85 -9.41 -28.17 -3.40
N GLY A 86 -9.77 -27.55 -4.50
CA GLY A 86 -11.15 -27.33 -4.94
C GLY A 86 -11.74 -25.96 -4.55
N ILE A 87 -11.35 -25.34 -3.46
CA ILE A 87 -11.84 -23.99 -3.10
C ILE A 87 -11.28 -22.94 -4.05
N HIS A 88 -10.00 -23.05 -4.42
CA HIS A 88 -9.38 -22.16 -5.40
C HIS A 88 -10.10 -22.20 -6.75
N ASN A 89 -10.41 -23.38 -7.27
CA ASN A 89 -11.13 -23.53 -8.53
C ASN A 89 -12.58 -23.02 -8.50
N SER A 90 -13.17 -22.91 -7.30
CA SER A 90 -14.51 -22.35 -7.12
C SER A 90 -14.53 -20.84 -6.93
N LEU A 91 -13.38 -20.20 -6.76
CA LEU A 91 -13.28 -18.75 -6.48
C LEU A 91 -13.99 -17.87 -7.52
N PRO A 92 -13.85 -18.09 -8.85
CA PRO A 92 -14.59 -17.34 -9.85
C PRO A 92 -16.12 -17.48 -9.68
N PHE A 93 -16.60 -18.67 -9.35
CA PHE A 93 -18.02 -18.91 -9.10
C PHE A 93 -18.49 -18.18 -7.83
N VAL A 94 -17.73 -18.24 -6.75
CA VAL A 94 -18.03 -17.57 -5.48
C VAL A 94 -18.06 -16.05 -5.68
N VAL A 95 -17.05 -15.48 -6.33
CA VAL A 95 -16.98 -14.05 -6.65
C VAL A 95 -18.19 -13.63 -7.50
N ASN A 96 -18.48 -14.36 -8.57
CA ASN A 96 -19.59 -14.05 -9.47
C ASN A 96 -20.97 -14.18 -8.81
N THR A 97 -21.11 -15.04 -7.80
CA THR A 97 -22.37 -15.25 -7.09
C THR A 97 -22.56 -14.21 -5.99
N ILE A 98 -21.58 -14.04 -5.11
CA ILE A 98 -21.64 -13.10 -3.97
C ILE A 98 -21.72 -11.66 -4.48
N TYR A 99 -20.91 -11.31 -5.48
CA TYR A 99 -20.83 -9.95 -6.02
C TYR A 99 -21.65 -9.75 -7.30
N ARG A 100 -22.70 -10.57 -7.51
CA ARG A 100 -23.51 -10.59 -8.74
C ARG A 100 -24.02 -9.21 -9.18
N ARG A 101 -24.42 -8.36 -8.22
CA ARG A 101 -24.89 -7.00 -8.54
C ARG A 101 -23.75 -6.08 -8.93
N ALA A 102 -22.65 -6.11 -8.18
CA ALA A 102 -21.44 -5.36 -8.49
C ALA A 102 -20.91 -5.73 -9.88
N ARG A 103 -20.85 -7.04 -10.17
CA ARG A 103 -20.48 -7.57 -11.49
C ARG A 103 -21.34 -7.01 -12.61
N ARG A 104 -22.68 -7.04 -12.47
CA ARG A 104 -23.60 -6.52 -13.50
C ARG A 104 -23.38 -5.04 -13.79
N GLN A 105 -23.20 -4.23 -12.76
CA GLN A 105 -22.97 -2.81 -12.93
C GLN A 105 -21.60 -2.53 -13.53
N TYR A 106 -20.59 -3.30 -13.10
CA TYR A 106 -19.25 -3.17 -13.66
C TYR A 106 -19.24 -3.51 -15.16
N LEU A 107 -19.89 -4.63 -15.56
CA LEU A 107 -20.01 -4.99 -16.98
C LEU A 107 -20.77 -3.92 -17.78
N LYS A 108 -21.87 -3.39 -17.24
CA LYS A 108 -22.61 -2.29 -17.89
C LYS A 108 -21.72 -1.05 -18.06
N MET A 109 -20.93 -0.69 -17.05
CA MET A 109 -19.97 0.41 -17.14
C MET A 109 -18.91 0.16 -18.22
N LEU A 110 -18.43 -1.07 -18.37
CA LEU A 110 -17.50 -1.43 -19.45
C LEU A 110 -18.13 -1.33 -20.83
N GLU A 111 -19.40 -1.74 -20.99
CA GLU A 111 -20.15 -1.58 -22.25
C GLU A 111 -20.35 -0.11 -22.63
N GLU A 112 -20.52 0.79 -21.65
CA GLU A 112 -20.60 2.24 -21.85
C GLU A 112 -19.23 2.86 -22.16
N VAL A 113 -18.18 2.43 -21.43
CA VAL A 113 -16.82 2.96 -21.54
C VAL A 113 -16.12 2.43 -22.80
N LYS A 114 -16.34 1.18 -23.19
CA LYS A 114 -15.67 0.49 -24.31
C LYS A 114 -14.15 0.70 -24.27
N PRO A 115 -13.45 0.24 -23.22
CA PRO A 115 -12.01 0.43 -23.12
C PRO A 115 -11.25 -0.54 -24.06
N ASP A 116 -10.09 -0.11 -24.57
CA ASP A 116 -9.15 -1.00 -25.25
C ASP A 116 -8.26 -1.74 -24.24
N ILE A 117 -7.91 -1.04 -23.14
CA ILE A 117 -7.10 -1.62 -22.06
C ILE A 117 -7.77 -1.31 -20.72
N ILE A 118 -7.90 -2.33 -19.87
CA ILE A 118 -8.35 -2.19 -18.48
C ILE A 118 -7.16 -2.43 -17.56
N ILE A 119 -6.91 -1.50 -16.65
CA ILE A 119 -5.89 -1.63 -15.60
C ILE A 119 -6.57 -1.80 -14.26
N ASP A 120 -6.50 -3.01 -13.71
CA ASP A 120 -7.02 -3.35 -12.39
C ASP A 120 -5.92 -3.29 -11.33
N THR A 121 -6.24 -2.74 -10.16
CA THR A 121 -5.35 -2.78 -8.98
C THR A 121 -5.90 -3.65 -7.85
N HIS A 122 -7.00 -4.37 -8.09
CA HIS A 122 -7.63 -5.25 -7.12
C HIS A 122 -8.08 -6.56 -7.77
N PHE A 123 -7.93 -7.68 -7.06
CA PHE A 123 -8.25 -9.01 -7.60
C PHE A 123 -9.72 -9.14 -8.04
N LEU A 124 -10.66 -8.54 -7.30
CA LEU A 124 -12.10 -8.66 -7.58
C LEU A 124 -12.48 -8.09 -8.94
N THR A 125 -11.97 -6.92 -9.29
CA THR A 125 -12.27 -6.27 -10.59
C THR A 125 -11.68 -7.05 -11.74
N SER A 126 -10.52 -7.67 -11.58
CA SER A 126 -9.88 -8.46 -12.63
C SER A 126 -10.74 -9.66 -13.10
N PHE A 127 -11.55 -10.26 -12.22
CA PHE A 127 -12.50 -11.30 -12.62
C PHE A 127 -13.62 -10.75 -13.53
N PHE A 128 -14.12 -9.57 -13.24
CA PHE A 128 -15.16 -8.93 -14.06
C PHE A 128 -14.59 -8.43 -15.38
N SER A 129 -13.37 -7.89 -15.38
CA SER A 129 -12.67 -7.43 -16.58
C SER A 129 -12.38 -8.57 -17.55
N THR A 130 -11.89 -9.71 -17.05
CA THR A 130 -11.68 -10.89 -17.90
C THR A 130 -12.98 -11.50 -18.38
N GLU A 131 -14.06 -11.45 -17.60
CA GLU A 131 -15.38 -11.88 -18.09
C GLU A 131 -15.89 -10.99 -19.23
N TYR A 132 -15.69 -9.67 -19.14
CA TYR A 132 -16.04 -8.74 -20.21
C TYR A 132 -15.29 -9.07 -21.48
N ARG A 133 -13.96 -9.22 -21.41
CA ARG A 133 -13.13 -9.64 -22.54
C ARG A 133 -13.62 -10.95 -23.16
N ASP A 134 -13.86 -11.97 -22.34
CA ASP A 134 -14.14 -13.31 -22.86
C ASP A 134 -15.55 -13.47 -23.45
N LYS A 135 -16.52 -12.65 -23.03
CA LYS A 135 -17.93 -12.81 -23.42
C LYS A 135 -18.48 -11.67 -24.26
N ILE A 136 -17.90 -10.47 -24.20
CA ILE A 136 -18.48 -9.27 -24.81
C ILE A 136 -17.53 -8.66 -25.82
N ASP A 137 -16.27 -8.38 -25.44
CA ASP A 137 -15.28 -7.77 -26.35
C ASP A 137 -13.91 -8.42 -26.23
N PRO A 138 -13.59 -9.40 -27.10
CA PRO A 138 -12.33 -10.15 -27.05
C PRO A 138 -11.08 -9.33 -27.41
N HIS A 139 -11.22 -8.10 -27.91
CA HIS A 139 -10.09 -7.22 -28.22
C HIS A 139 -9.54 -6.52 -27.00
N VAL A 140 -10.32 -6.41 -25.93
CA VAL A 140 -9.91 -5.74 -24.68
C VAL A 140 -8.73 -6.47 -24.02
N LYS A 141 -7.71 -5.73 -23.61
CA LYS A 141 -6.61 -6.26 -22.79
C LYS A 141 -6.83 -5.97 -21.31
N VAL A 142 -6.64 -6.98 -20.48
CA VAL A 142 -6.77 -6.88 -19.03
C VAL A 142 -5.38 -6.94 -18.40
N VAL A 143 -4.97 -5.84 -17.82
CA VAL A 143 -3.69 -5.67 -17.12
C VAL A 143 -3.98 -5.51 -15.63
N THR A 144 -3.36 -6.33 -14.78
CA THR A 144 -3.52 -6.24 -13.34
C THR A 144 -2.20 -5.86 -12.68
N TYR A 145 -2.20 -4.83 -11.87
CA TYR A 145 -1.08 -4.51 -10.99
C TYR A 145 -1.36 -5.02 -9.58
N ASN A 146 -0.47 -5.85 -9.06
CA ASN A 146 -0.51 -6.31 -7.69
C ASN A 146 0.25 -5.32 -6.77
N PRO A 147 -0.45 -4.58 -5.89
CA PRO A 147 0.21 -3.67 -4.94
C PRO A 147 0.84 -4.41 -3.75
N ASP A 148 0.48 -5.68 -3.54
CA ASP A 148 1.06 -6.50 -2.47
C ASP A 148 2.46 -7.00 -2.86
N ASN A 149 3.26 -7.34 -1.86
CA ASN A 149 4.62 -7.84 -2.06
C ASN A 149 4.69 -9.36 -2.16
N ASN A 150 3.55 -10.00 -2.27
CA ASN A 150 3.36 -11.43 -2.48
C ASN A 150 2.16 -11.68 -3.38
N VAL A 151 2.02 -12.90 -3.88
CA VAL A 151 0.86 -13.33 -4.65
C VAL A 151 0.12 -14.42 -3.86
N HIS A 152 -1.19 -14.39 -3.89
CA HIS A 152 -2.05 -15.37 -3.23
C HIS A 152 -3.13 -15.86 -4.20
N ASN A 153 -3.79 -16.97 -3.86
CA ASN A 153 -4.76 -17.68 -4.71
C ASN A 153 -5.99 -16.86 -5.14
N TRP A 154 -6.18 -15.64 -4.63
CA TRP A 154 -7.32 -14.80 -5.02
C TRP A 154 -7.05 -13.98 -6.29
N TRP A 155 -5.78 -13.90 -6.73
CA TRP A 155 -5.46 -13.21 -7.97
C TRP A 155 -5.92 -14.01 -9.19
N ASN A 156 -6.44 -13.31 -10.19
CA ASN A 156 -6.99 -13.91 -11.39
C ASN A 156 -5.89 -14.22 -12.42
N ILE A 157 -5.62 -15.51 -12.66
CA ILE A 157 -4.60 -15.97 -13.61
C ILE A 157 -4.99 -15.79 -15.09
N ARG A 158 -6.23 -15.37 -15.37
CA ARG A 158 -6.74 -15.21 -16.75
C ARG A 158 -6.44 -13.84 -17.35
N VAL A 159 -5.74 -12.97 -16.65
CA VAL A 159 -5.37 -11.64 -17.15
C VAL A 159 -4.29 -11.73 -18.25
N ASP A 160 -4.24 -10.73 -19.13
CA ASP A 160 -3.26 -10.70 -20.21
C ASP A 160 -1.87 -10.34 -19.68
N LYS A 161 -1.80 -9.43 -18.71
CA LYS A 161 -0.57 -9.08 -17.98
C LYS A 161 -0.83 -8.97 -16.49
N PHE A 162 0.10 -9.51 -15.71
CA PHE A 162 0.13 -9.40 -14.26
C PHE A 162 1.43 -8.74 -13.82
N ILE A 163 1.33 -7.51 -13.31
CA ILE A 163 2.48 -6.67 -12.97
C ILE A 163 2.73 -6.77 -11.48
N VAL A 164 3.96 -7.07 -11.09
CA VAL A 164 4.41 -7.22 -9.70
C VAL A 164 5.55 -6.24 -9.38
N ASN A 165 5.73 -5.93 -8.11
CA ASN A 165 6.64 -4.89 -7.64
C ASN A 165 7.99 -5.41 -7.09
N CYS A 166 8.17 -6.71 -6.97
CA CYS A 166 9.40 -7.30 -6.45
C CYS A 166 9.61 -8.74 -6.95
N ARG A 167 10.85 -9.22 -6.83
CA ARG A 167 11.22 -10.59 -7.21
C ARG A 167 10.47 -11.65 -6.39
N LEU A 168 10.19 -11.38 -5.12
CA LEU A 168 9.42 -12.29 -4.28
C LEU A 168 8.03 -12.53 -4.88
N ALA A 169 7.27 -11.46 -5.15
CA ALA A 169 5.96 -11.55 -5.78
C ALA A 169 6.01 -12.17 -7.20
N PHE A 170 7.12 -11.99 -7.93
CA PHE A 170 7.31 -12.64 -9.23
C PHE A 170 7.43 -14.16 -9.10
N HIS A 171 8.21 -14.64 -8.13
CA HIS A 171 8.34 -16.09 -7.88
C HIS A 171 7.03 -16.67 -7.33
N ASP A 172 6.39 -15.99 -6.39
CA ASP A 172 5.07 -16.39 -5.89
C ASP A 172 4.04 -16.51 -7.02
N ALA A 173 4.05 -15.58 -7.99
CA ALA A 173 3.14 -15.62 -9.12
C ALA A 173 3.35 -16.89 -9.99
N LEU A 174 4.62 -17.28 -10.24
CA LEU A 174 4.91 -18.54 -10.94
C LEU A 174 4.42 -19.77 -10.17
N GLU A 175 4.47 -19.75 -8.84
CA GLU A 175 3.92 -20.81 -7.99
C GLU A 175 2.39 -20.84 -7.97
N HIS A 176 1.73 -19.76 -8.41
CA HIS A 176 0.28 -19.59 -8.51
C HIS A 176 -0.21 -19.64 -9.98
N ASP A 177 0.43 -20.43 -10.81
CA ASP A 177 0.04 -20.75 -12.19
C ASP A 177 0.05 -19.56 -13.19
N PHE A 178 0.65 -18.43 -12.85
CA PHE A 178 0.93 -17.40 -13.85
C PHE A 178 2.09 -17.82 -14.77
N THR A 179 1.97 -17.58 -16.07
CA THR A 179 3.05 -17.83 -17.00
C THR A 179 4.07 -16.69 -17.03
N ARG A 180 5.30 -16.97 -17.45
CA ARG A 180 6.35 -15.94 -17.56
C ARG A 180 5.97 -14.81 -18.52
N GLU A 181 5.24 -15.14 -19.58
CA GLU A 181 4.78 -14.21 -20.61
C GLU A 181 3.72 -13.23 -20.05
N GLN A 182 2.93 -13.66 -19.07
CA GLN A 182 1.98 -12.79 -18.38
C GLN A 182 2.67 -11.84 -17.40
N LEU A 183 3.82 -12.23 -16.87
CA LEU A 183 4.45 -11.51 -15.76
C LEU A 183 5.31 -10.34 -16.25
N MET A 184 5.17 -9.22 -15.55
CA MET A 184 6.06 -8.07 -15.66
C MET A 184 6.47 -7.61 -14.26
N ILE A 185 7.76 -7.36 -14.07
CA ILE A 185 8.28 -6.79 -12.82
C ILE A 185 8.63 -5.32 -13.03
N VAL A 186 8.14 -4.47 -12.15
CA VAL A 186 8.44 -3.03 -12.11
C VAL A 186 8.91 -2.63 -10.71
N PRO A 187 9.55 -1.48 -10.51
CA PRO A 187 9.74 -0.92 -9.18
C PRO A 187 8.40 -0.71 -8.44
N PHE A 188 8.48 -0.45 -7.15
CA PHE A 188 7.26 -0.11 -6.39
C PHE A 188 6.53 1.08 -7.00
N VAL A 189 5.20 0.98 -7.09
CA VAL A 189 4.35 2.11 -7.46
C VAL A 189 4.12 2.99 -6.25
N THR A 190 4.40 4.26 -6.40
CA THR A 190 4.20 5.28 -5.36
C THR A 190 3.72 6.59 -5.95
N ARG A 191 3.26 7.49 -5.09
CA ARG A 191 2.86 8.84 -5.47
C ARG A 191 4.06 9.62 -6.03
N LYS A 192 3.81 10.40 -7.07
CA LYS A 192 4.82 11.25 -7.73
C LYS A 192 5.52 12.17 -6.72
N GLU A 193 4.74 12.80 -5.84
CA GLU A 193 5.22 13.75 -4.83
C GLU A 193 6.28 13.15 -3.91
N ILE A 194 6.18 11.86 -3.56
CA ILE A 194 7.18 11.17 -2.74
C ILE A 194 8.54 11.08 -3.47
N MET A 195 8.51 10.81 -4.77
CA MET A 195 9.73 10.73 -5.58
C MET A 195 10.36 12.10 -5.84
N GLU A 196 9.56 13.15 -5.83
CA GLU A 196 10.00 14.54 -6.09
C GLU A 196 10.55 15.24 -4.82
N VAL A 197 10.36 14.66 -3.62
CA VAL A 197 10.94 15.23 -2.40
C VAL A 197 12.46 15.20 -2.46
N THR A 198 13.06 16.39 -2.49
CA THR A 198 14.51 16.62 -2.42
C THR A 198 14.93 17.30 -1.13
N ASP A 199 13.97 17.87 -0.39
CA ASP A 199 14.23 18.60 0.83
C ASP A 199 14.81 17.73 1.93
N THR A 200 15.61 18.36 2.77
CA THR A 200 16.32 17.70 3.87
C THR A 200 15.39 17.39 5.06
N PRO A 201 15.74 16.45 5.92
CA PRO A 201 15.03 16.25 7.20
C PRO A 201 14.92 17.54 8.02
N ALA A 202 15.98 18.36 8.02
CA ALA A 202 16.03 19.64 8.75
C ALA A 202 14.96 20.63 8.25
N PHE A 203 14.75 20.74 6.93
CA PHE A 203 13.69 21.57 6.34
C PHE A 203 12.30 21.15 6.87
N PHE A 204 12.00 19.86 6.86
CA PHE A 204 10.71 19.39 7.36
C PHE A 204 10.58 19.51 8.89
N ARG A 205 11.66 19.36 9.65
CA ARG A 205 11.64 19.64 11.09
C ARG A 205 11.29 21.10 11.35
N GLU A 206 11.90 22.03 10.62
CA GLU A 206 11.56 23.46 10.71
C GLU A 206 10.10 23.71 10.34
N LYS A 207 9.64 23.20 9.19
CA LYS A 207 8.26 23.33 8.70
C LYS A 207 7.22 22.90 9.73
N TYR A 208 7.51 21.83 10.50
CA TYR A 208 6.59 21.28 11.51
C TYR A 208 6.90 21.71 12.95
N GLY A 209 7.83 22.64 13.14
CA GLY A 209 8.23 23.13 14.45
C GLY A 209 8.81 22.04 15.35
N LEU A 210 9.56 21.10 14.78
CA LEU A 210 10.22 20.01 15.49
C LEU A 210 11.65 20.42 15.88
N PRO A 211 12.16 19.99 17.04
CA PRO A 211 13.55 20.24 17.44
C PRO A 211 14.56 19.66 16.44
N GLN A 212 15.59 20.44 16.11
CA GLN A 212 16.65 20.01 15.18
C GLN A 212 17.67 19.07 15.81
N ASP A 213 17.86 19.18 17.11
CA ASP A 213 18.89 18.53 17.91
C ASP A 213 18.43 17.23 18.61
N ARG A 214 17.17 16.80 18.35
CA ARG A 214 16.60 15.60 18.99
C ARG A 214 16.39 14.48 17.99
N PHE A 215 16.72 13.28 18.42
CA PHE A 215 16.36 12.07 17.69
C PHE A 215 14.83 11.96 17.59
N THR A 216 14.32 11.87 16.38
CA THR A 216 12.90 11.94 16.09
C THR A 216 12.36 10.57 15.68
N VAL A 217 11.43 10.04 16.46
CA VAL A 217 10.76 8.76 16.23
C VAL A 217 9.34 9.04 15.77
N MET A 218 8.99 8.65 14.56
CA MET A 218 7.60 8.65 14.11
C MET A 218 6.93 7.32 14.44
N VAL A 219 5.72 7.34 14.98
CA VAL A 219 4.90 6.15 15.24
C VAL A 219 3.60 6.27 14.44
N ALA A 220 3.36 5.31 13.53
CA ALA A 220 2.15 5.26 12.72
C ALA A 220 1.66 3.81 12.56
N ALA A 221 0.38 3.56 12.77
CA ALA A 221 -0.22 2.22 12.66
C ALA A 221 -1.34 2.17 11.61
N GLY A 222 -1.11 2.84 10.48
CA GLY A 222 -2.09 2.98 9.39
C GLY A 222 -3.19 4.01 9.71
N GLY A 223 -4.06 4.27 8.73
CA GLY A 223 -5.07 5.34 8.82
C GLY A 223 -6.09 5.22 9.96
N TYR A 224 -6.19 4.05 10.58
CA TYR A 224 -7.12 3.82 11.71
C TYR A 224 -6.47 3.92 13.09
N GLY A 225 -5.15 4.16 13.18
CA GLY A 225 -4.42 4.38 14.44
C GLY A 225 -4.61 3.26 15.48
N ARG A 226 -4.63 1.99 15.06
CA ARG A 226 -4.85 0.81 15.91
C ARG A 226 -3.61 -0.10 15.91
N SER A 227 -3.74 -1.37 16.34
CA SER A 227 -2.71 -2.40 16.20
C SER A 227 -1.46 -2.23 17.08
N GLY A 228 -1.66 -2.05 18.39
CA GLY A 228 -0.55 -2.05 19.35
C GLY A 228 0.22 -0.72 19.44
N MET A 229 -0.17 0.32 18.71
CA MET A 229 0.48 1.64 18.73
C MET A 229 0.57 2.23 20.16
N SER A 230 -0.49 2.15 20.94
CA SER A 230 -0.49 2.65 22.32
C SER A 230 0.57 1.96 23.20
N ARG A 231 0.80 0.65 23.01
CA ARG A 231 1.85 -0.09 23.72
C ARG A 231 3.25 0.41 23.36
N VAL A 232 3.48 0.68 22.09
CA VAL A 232 4.78 1.20 21.61
C VAL A 232 4.99 2.62 22.12
N LEU A 233 3.99 3.49 22.03
CA LEU A 233 4.06 4.85 22.55
C LEU A 233 4.36 4.87 24.04
N LEU A 234 3.67 4.06 24.86
CA LEU A 234 3.95 3.93 26.28
C LEU A 234 5.35 3.39 26.56
N ALA A 235 5.83 2.45 25.76
CA ALA A 235 7.18 1.93 25.91
C ALA A 235 8.25 3.01 25.61
N LEU A 236 8.04 3.85 24.60
CA LEU A 236 8.95 4.95 24.26
C LEU A 236 9.11 5.97 25.40
N MET A 237 8.16 6.06 26.35
CA MET A 237 8.32 6.89 27.56
C MET A 237 9.48 6.41 28.46
N ASN A 238 9.98 5.17 28.27
CA ASN A 238 11.13 4.62 28.99
C ASN A 238 12.47 4.81 28.26
N VAL A 239 12.49 5.51 27.12
CA VAL A 239 13.75 5.88 26.46
C VAL A 239 14.52 6.82 27.38
N LYS A 240 15.81 6.58 27.50
CA LYS A 240 16.68 7.28 28.48
C LYS A 240 17.11 8.67 28.01
N HIS A 241 17.19 8.84 26.69
CA HIS A 241 17.72 10.05 26.04
C HIS A 241 16.58 11.01 25.62
N PRO A 242 16.89 12.29 25.39
CA PRO A 242 15.94 13.23 24.79
C PRO A 242 15.55 12.80 23.38
N ILE A 243 14.24 12.60 23.16
CA ILE A 243 13.69 12.26 21.83
C ILE A 243 12.41 13.07 21.54
N THR A 244 12.14 13.26 20.26
CA THR A 244 10.82 13.71 19.77
C THR A 244 10.04 12.49 19.29
N VAL A 245 8.78 12.37 19.70
CA VAL A 245 7.88 11.29 19.30
C VAL A 245 6.70 11.88 18.53
N ILE A 246 6.70 11.70 17.21
CA ILE A 246 5.58 12.04 16.33
C ILE A 246 4.60 10.85 16.36
N ALA A 247 3.37 11.08 16.80
CA ALA A 247 2.35 10.04 16.89
C ALA A 247 1.21 10.32 15.92
N ILE A 248 1.14 9.55 14.81
CA ILE A 248 0.08 9.69 13.79
C ILE A 248 -1.12 8.84 14.18
N CYS A 249 -2.17 9.48 14.68
CA CYS A 249 -3.40 8.83 15.15
C CYS A 249 -4.39 8.55 14.01
N GLY A 250 -4.23 9.17 12.85
CA GLY A 250 -5.16 9.03 11.72
C GLY A 250 -6.58 9.45 12.12
N THR A 251 -7.56 8.62 11.81
CA THR A 251 -8.97 8.86 12.17
C THR A 251 -9.33 8.46 13.62
N ASN A 252 -8.36 8.05 14.44
CA ASN A 252 -8.58 7.66 15.83
C ASN A 252 -8.51 8.86 16.78
N THR A 253 -9.56 9.68 16.80
CA THR A 253 -9.68 10.87 17.67
C THR A 253 -9.60 10.53 19.17
N ARG A 254 -10.04 9.32 19.56
CA ARG A 254 -9.91 8.87 20.95
C ARG A 254 -8.44 8.74 21.35
N LEU A 255 -7.62 8.11 20.53
CA LEU A 255 -6.18 7.98 20.77
C LEU A 255 -5.51 9.36 20.79
N TYR A 256 -5.83 10.21 19.83
CA TYR A 256 -5.33 11.59 19.76
C TYR A 256 -5.58 12.34 21.05
N ASN A 257 -6.84 12.36 21.52
CA ASN A 257 -7.22 13.04 22.76
C ASN A 257 -6.53 12.47 24.02
N GLN A 258 -6.30 11.15 24.06
CA GLN A 258 -5.53 10.51 25.13
C GLN A 258 -4.07 10.95 25.11
N LEU A 259 -3.44 11.05 23.94
CA LEU A 259 -2.06 11.48 23.80
C LEU A 259 -1.89 12.96 24.08
N GLN A 260 -2.85 13.81 23.74
CA GLN A 260 -2.83 15.23 24.12
C GLN A 260 -2.83 15.40 25.66
N LYS A 261 -3.63 14.61 26.37
CA LYS A 261 -3.61 14.61 27.84
C LYS A 261 -2.30 14.04 28.41
N LEU A 262 -1.74 13.05 27.75
CA LEU A 262 -0.46 12.45 28.15
C LEU A 262 0.71 13.42 27.94
N LYS A 263 0.69 14.22 26.87
CA LYS A 263 1.74 15.19 26.52
C LYS A 263 2.12 16.09 27.67
N ALA A 264 1.13 16.54 28.48
CA ALA A 264 1.35 17.38 29.65
C ALA A 264 1.98 16.64 30.85
N LYS A 265 2.06 15.31 30.81
CA LYS A 265 2.49 14.45 31.94
C LYS A 265 3.78 13.67 31.65
N VAL A 266 4.26 13.69 30.41
CA VAL A 266 5.51 13.00 30.06
C VAL A 266 6.73 13.73 30.58
N ALA A 267 7.80 12.98 30.81
CA ALA A 267 9.06 13.56 31.26
C ALA A 267 9.61 14.57 30.21
N PRO A 268 10.29 15.66 30.63
CA PRO A 268 10.79 16.70 29.71
C PRO A 268 11.71 16.20 28.60
N ARG A 269 12.32 15.01 28.78
CA ARG A 269 13.15 14.37 27.76
C ARG A 269 12.34 13.84 26.58
N ILE A 270 11.02 13.68 26.70
CA ILE A 270 10.12 13.17 25.64
C ILE A 270 9.28 14.33 25.11
N ASP A 271 9.55 14.80 23.92
CA ASP A 271 8.71 15.74 23.20
C ASP A 271 7.65 14.99 22.40
N LEU A 272 6.47 14.80 22.99
CA LEU A 272 5.37 14.06 22.37
C LEU A 272 4.54 14.99 21.49
N ARG A 273 4.43 14.65 20.20
CA ARG A 273 3.72 15.40 19.14
C ARG A 273 2.62 14.53 18.52
N PRO A 274 1.42 14.47 19.08
CA PRO A 274 0.28 13.77 18.47
C PRO A 274 -0.30 14.58 17.31
N TYR A 275 -0.60 13.86 16.21
CA TYR A 275 -1.28 14.37 15.03
C TYR A 275 -2.51 13.51 14.75
N GLU A 276 -3.57 14.10 14.27
CA GLU A 276 -4.71 13.41 13.66
C GLU A 276 -4.37 12.93 12.25
N PHE A 277 -5.32 12.90 11.35
CA PHE A 277 -5.05 12.58 9.95
C PHE A 277 -4.25 13.69 9.28
N VAL A 278 -3.12 13.33 8.67
CA VAL A 278 -2.24 14.25 7.95
C VAL A 278 -2.19 13.80 6.48
N PRO A 279 -2.65 14.62 5.52
CA PRO A 279 -2.64 14.27 4.10
C PRO A 279 -1.23 13.97 3.58
N ASN A 280 -0.26 14.83 3.91
CA ASN A 280 1.14 14.73 3.47
C ASN A 280 2.01 14.09 4.57
N VAL A 281 1.56 12.95 5.09
CA VAL A 281 2.26 12.25 6.19
C VAL A 281 3.71 11.89 5.86
N TYR A 282 4.06 11.76 4.58
CA TYR A 282 5.42 11.51 4.12
C TYR A 282 6.40 12.64 4.47
N GLU A 283 5.93 13.88 4.60
CA GLU A 283 6.76 15.01 5.02
C GLU A 283 7.18 14.86 6.50
N LEU A 284 6.23 14.50 7.39
CA LEU A 284 6.53 14.17 8.78
C LEU A 284 7.43 12.93 8.90
N ASN A 285 7.24 11.97 8.00
CA ASN A 285 8.10 10.80 7.92
C ASN A 285 9.54 11.22 7.55
N ARG A 286 9.71 12.11 6.54
CA ARG A 286 11.02 12.65 6.15
C ARG A 286 11.71 13.42 7.28
N ALA A 287 10.95 14.06 8.18
CA ALA A 287 11.46 14.74 9.37
C ALA A 287 11.99 13.78 10.45
N ALA A 288 11.58 12.50 10.40
CA ALA A 288 11.94 11.50 11.40
C ALA A 288 13.27 10.81 11.09
N ASP A 289 13.93 10.27 12.13
CA ASP A 289 15.11 9.41 12.01
C ASP A 289 14.71 7.96 11.80
N VAL A 290 13.56 7.54 12.37
CA VAL A 290 13.00 6.20 12.21
C VAL A 290 11.48 6.25 12.21
N LEU A 291 10.84 5.35 11.44
CA LEU A 291 9.42 5.06 11.52
C LEU A 291 9.19 3.76 12.31
N LEU A 292 8.38 3.81 13.36
CA LEU A 292 7.82 2.62 14.00
C LEU A 292 6.41 2.38 13.48
N THR A 293 6.17 1.23 12.85
CA THR A 293 4.88 0.95 12.18
C THR A 293 4.47 -0.52 12.28
N LYS A 294 3.23 -0.82 11.89
CA LYS A 294 2.82 -2.19 11.59
C LYS A 294 3.31 -2.60 10.19
N GLY A 295 3.22 -3.89 9.86
CA GLY A 295 3.70 -4.45 8.58
C GLY A 295 2.92 -4.02 7.33
N GLY A 296 2.25 -2.87 7.36
CA GLY A 296 1.51 -2.34 6.22
C GLY A 296 2.45 -1.89 5.09
N PRO A 297 2.31 -2.45 3.85
CA PRO A 297 3.28 -2.25 2.78
C PRO A 297 3.50 -0.79 2.41
N ASN A 298 2.43 0.01 2.32
CA ASN A 298 2.54 1.41 1.88
C ASN A 298 3.25 2.31 2.90
N ALA A 299 2.96 2.15 4.20
CA ALA A 299 3.63 2.97 5.23
C ALA A 299 5.14 2.67 5.29
N MET A 300 5.52 1.39 5.10
CA MET A 300 6.92 1.02 5.02
C MET A 300 7.57 1.55 3.74
N LEU A 301 6.88 1.41 2.60
CA LEU A 301 7.38 1.92 1.32
C LEU A 301 7.59 3.44 1.35
N ASP A 302 6.59 4.20 1.79
CA ASP A 302 6.69 5.66 1.92
C ASP A 302 7.90 6.06 2.78
N SER A 303 8.13 5.34 3.90
CA SER A 303 9.27 5.58 4.79
C SER A 303 10.60 5.30 4.10
N VAL A 304 10.71 4.16 3.46
CA VAL A 304 11.92 3.74 2.75
C VAL A 304 12.24 4.71 1.62
N LEU A 305 11.23 5.13 0.84
CA LEU A 305 11.42 6.11 -0.23
C LEU A 305 11.80 7.51 0.29
N MET A 306 11.44 7.85 1.54
CA MET A 306 11.91 9.05 2.23
C MET A 306 13.32 8.88 2.83
N GLY A 307 13.95 7.71 2.71
CA GLY A 307 15.26 7.41 3.28
C GLY A 307 15.20 7.19 4.78
N VAL A 308 14.05 6.85 5.34
CA VAL A 308 13.81 6.66 6.77
C VAL A 308 13.68 5.17 7.10
N PRO A 309 14.57 4.61 7.94
CA PRO A 309 14.52 3.22 8.36
C PRO A 309 13.20 2.86 9.07
N VAL A 310 12.74 1.60 8.87
CA VAL A 310 11.49 1.14 9.48
C VAL A 310 11.74 0.19 10.65
N GLY A 311 11.00 0.39 11.75
CA GLY A 311 10.87 -0.55 12.85
C GLY A 311 9.46 -1.15 12.87
N VAL A 312 9.32 -2.42 12.53
CA VAL A 312 8.02 -3.08 12.50
C VAL A 312 7.73 -3.76 13.83
N PHE A 313 6.55 -3.51 14.41
CA PHE A 313 6.20 -4.04 15.74
C PHE A 313 4.96 -4.94 15.75
N TYR A 314 4.25 -5.05 14.63
CA TYR A 314 3.02 -5.83 14.53
C TYR A 314 2.68 -6.14 13.07
N CYS A 315 2.11 -7.32 12.82
CA CYS A 315 1.54 -7.73 11.53
C CYS A 315 0.15 -8.32 11.78
N ALA A 316 -0.86 -7.76 11.12
CA ALA A 316 -2.25 -8.15 11.28
C ALA A 316 -2.68 -9.29 10.36
N SER A 317 -1.89 -9.56 9.30
CA SER A 317 -2.23 -10.57 8.29
C SER A 317 -0.96 -11.22 7.72
N PRO A 318 -1.10 -12.37 7.03
CA PRO A 318 0.00 -12.96 6.27
C PRO A 318 0.62 -11.99 5.25
N ILE A 319 -0.19 -11.17 4.58
CA ILE A 319 0.27 -10.16 3.62
C ILE A 319 1.18 -9.14 4.31
N GLU A 320 0.77 -8.62 5.48
CA GLU A 320 1.61 -7.71 6.27
C GLU A 320 2.89 -8.37 6.76
N TYR A 321 2.84 -9.67 7.10
CA TYR A 321 4.03 -10.42 7.49
C TYR A 321 5.03 -10.57 6.33
N GLN A 322 4.56 -10.90 5.13
CA GLN A 322 5.38 -10.98 3.92
C GLN A 322 6.00 -9.61 3.58
N SER A 323 5.22 -8.55 3.69
CA SER A 323 5.72 -7.18 3.48
C SER A 323 6.79 -6.81 4.50
N MET A 324 6.56 -7.11 5.79
CA MET A 324 7.57 -6.93 6.84
C MET A 324 8.84 -7.70 6.52
N HIS A 325 8.72 -8.97 6.11
CA HIS A 325 9.87 -9.80 5.75
C HIS A 325 10.65 -9.21 4.57
N LEU A 326 9.94 -8.75 3.53
CA LEU A 326 10.56 -8.09 2.38
C LEU A 326 11.38 -6.86 2.82
N PHE A 327 10.77 -5.92 3.54
CA PHE A 327 11.42 -4.66 3.88
C PHE A 327 12.51 -4.80 4.95
N THR A 328 12.38 -5.74 5.91
CA THR A 328 13.33 -5.86 7.02
C THR A 328 14.39 -6.93 6.83
N SER A 329 14.11 -8.02 6.08
CA SER A 329 15.02 -9.14 5.93
C SER A 329 15.65 -9.22 4.53
N ILE A 330 14.88 -8.93 3.48
CA ILE A 330 15.37 -9.04 2.10
C ILE A 330 16.01 -7.72 1.65
N LEU A 331 15.26 -6.61 1.79
CA LEU A 331 15.74 -5.29 1.38
C LEU A 331 16.61 -4.61 2.44
N ASN A 332 16.62 -5.12 3.66
CA ASN A 332 17.38 -4.58 4.80
C ASN A 332 17.15 -3.08 5.07
N CYS A 333 15.88 -2.62 4.90
CA CYS A 333 15.51 -1.22 5.13
C CYS A 333 15.06 -0.94 6.58
N GLY A 334 15.22 -1.90 7.49
CA GLY A 334 14.79 -1.76 8.86
C GLY A 334 14.80 -3.05 9.66
N ARG A 335 13.98 -3.10 10.71
CA ARG A 335 14.01 -4.21 11.68
C ARG A 335 12.62 -4.59 12.20
N PHE A 336 12.39 -5.89 12.45
CA PHE A 336 11.19 -6.40 13.12
C PHE A 336 11.43 -6.60 14.62
N PHE A 337 10.45 -6.20 15.44
CA PHE A 337 10.50 -6.27 16.90
C PHE A 337 9.34 -7.07 17.47
N ARG A 338 9.61 -8.18 18.11
CA ARG A 338 8.59 -9.00 18.80
C ARG A 338 8.13 -8.40 20.14
N THR A 339 8.91 -7.51 20.73
CA THR A 339 8.61 -6.90 22.04
C THR A 339 8.95 -5.40 22.04
N SER A 340 8.14 -4.62 22.74
CA SER A 340 8.39 -3.17 22.89
C SER A 340 9.67 -2.85 23.65
N HIS A 341 10.12 -3.74 24.55
CA HIS A 341 11.41 -3.57 25.21
C HIS A 341 12.60 -3.55 24.24
N LYS A 342 12.57 -4.41 23.22
CA LYS A 342 13.60 -4.41 22.15
C LYS A 342 13.56 -3.13 21.32
N ILE A 343 12.39 -2.53 21.13
CA ILE A 343 12.24 -1.22 20.47
C ILE A 343 12.95 -0.15 21.30
N VAL A 344 12.66 -0.07 22.61
CA VAL A 344 13.26 0.92 23.52
C VAL A 344 14.79 0.80 23.54
N ARG A 345 15.30 -0.44 23.59
CA ARG A 345 16.76 -0.68 23.51
C ARG A 345 17.33 -0.15 22.20
N TRP A 346 16.73 -0.54 21.07
CA TRP A 346 17.19 -0.12 19.75
C TRP A 346 17.17 1.40 19.58
N ILE A 347 16.13 2.10 20.06
CA ILE A 347 16.06 3.56 20.01
C ILE A 347 17.17 4.17 20.88
N ASN A 348 17.41 3.67 22.10
CA ASN A 348 18.53 4.16 22.92
C ASN A 348 19.88 3.96 22.23
N ASP A 349 20.08 2.80 21.60
CA ASP A 349 21.33 2.49 20.87
C ASP A 349 21.48 3.45 19.68
N CYS A 350 20.41 3.72 18.91
CA CYS A 350 20.41 4.65 17.77
C CYS A 350 20.66 6.11 18.19
N VAL A 351 20.11 6.54 19.34
CA VAL A 351 20.38 7.89 19.87
C VAL A 351 21.84 8.04 20.26
N THR A 352 22.41 7.01 20.87
CA THR A 352 23.83 7.02 21.29
C THR A 352 24.81 6.86 20.12
N ASN A 353 24.42 6.04 19.15
CA ASN A 353 25.18 5.78 17.94
C ASN A 353 24.30 5.83 16.69
N PRO A 354 24.10 7.00 16.07
CA PRO A 354 23.24 7.16 14.89
C PRO A 354 23.69 6.35 13.66
N SER A 355 24.97 5.96 13.57
CA SER A 355 25.48 5.17 12.44
C SER A 355 24.88 3.75 12.34
N ILE A 356 24.23 3.29 13.40
CA ILE A 356 23.43 2.04 13.36
C ILE A 356 22.35 2.10 12.24
N LEU A 357 21.88 3.30 11.89
CA LEU A 357 20.86 3.49 10.88
C LEU A 357 21.41 3.56 9.45
N ASP A 358 22.72 3.74 9.27
CA ASP A 358 23.31 4.03 7.94
C ASP A 358 23.12 2.86 6.98
N ILE A 359 23.28 1.63 7.42
CA ILE A 359 23.05 0.43 6.61
C ILE A 359 21.61 0.37 6.09
N TYR A 360 20.62 0.78 6.89
CA TYR A 360 19.20 0.81 6.48
C TYR A 360 18.91 1.97 5.54
N LYS A 361 19.57 3.13 5.74
CA LYS A 361 19.44 4.30 4.87
C LYS A 361 20.03 4.04 3.48
N GLU A 362 21.19 3.38 3.43
CA GLU A 362 21.82 2.95 2.17
C GLU A 362 20.90 2.00 1.40
N ALA A 363 20.36 0.99 2.08
CA ALA A 363 19.40 0.06 1.48
C ALA A 363 18.14 0.78 0.99
N ALA A 364 17.63 1.75 1.72
CA ALA A 364 16.50 2.59 1.33
C ALA A 364 16.80 3.42 0.07
N GLN A 365 18.00 3.97 -0.05
CA GLN A 365 18.46 4.68 -1.25
C GLN A 365 18.49 3.76 -2.48
N GLU A 366 18.93 2.50 -2.32
CA GLU A 366 18.91 1.52 -3.41
C GLU A 366 17.48 1.25 -3.90
N VAL A 367 16.52 1.15 -2.98
CA VAL A 367 15.09 1.02 -3.37
C VAL A 367 14.63 2.26 -4.14
N ARG A 368 14.94 3.47 -3.65
CA ARG A 368 14.56 4.72 -4.31
C ARG A 368 15.17 4.89 -5.70
N ARG A 369 16.43 4.49 -5.92
CA ARG A 369 17.14 4.59 -7.21
C ARG A 369 16.48 3.77 -8.33
N LYS A 370 15.70 2.73 -8.00
CA LYS A 370 14.97 1.95 -9.00
C LYS A 370 13.86 2.75 -9.68
N GLY A 371 13.48 3.91 -9.13
CA GLY A 371 12.47 4.79 -9.68
C GLY A 371 11.04 4.40 -9.29
N ASN A 372 10.06 4.97 -9.98
CA ASN A 372 8.63 4.73 -9.75
C ASN A 372 8.06 3.76 -10.78
N GLY A 373 7.50 2.65 -10.30
CA GLY A 373 6.87 1.64 -11.16
C GLY A 373 5.69 2.19 -11.97
N ALA A 374 5.00 3.22 -11.47
CA ALA A 374 3.90 3.85 -12.19
C ALA A 374 4.35 4.41 -13.56
N VAL A 375 5.55 4.99 -13.62
CA VAL A 375 6.13 5.52 -14.87
C VAL A 375 6.42 4.38 -15.84
N GLN A 376 6.99 3.26 -15.37
CA GLN A 376 7.28 2.10 -16.24
C GLN A 376 5.98 1.44 -16.73
N ILE A 377 4.93 1.37 -15.88
CA ILE A 377 3.61 0.89 -16.30
C ILE A 377 3.03 1.81 -17.38
N ALA A 378 3.08 3.12 -17.20
CA ALA A 378 2.58 4.07 -18.17
C ALA A 378 3.29 3.91 -19.54
N GLN A 379 4.62 3.81 -19.54
CA GLN A 379 5.41 3.57 -20.77
C GLN A 379 5.08 2.25 -21.43
N PHE A 380 4.89 1.18 -20.65
CA PHE A 380 4.47 -0.11 -21.17
C PHE A 380 3.08 -0.01 -21.82
N ILE A 381 2.11 0.59 -21.15
CA ILE A 381 0.73 0.73 -21.65
C ILE A 381 0.66 1.60 -22.92
N GLN A 382 1.52 2.61 -23.05
CA GLN A 382 1.60 3.44 -24.24
C GLN A 382 1.88 2.62 -25.50
N THR A 383 2.79 1.65 -25.40
CA THR A 383 3.23 0.79 -26.51
C THR A 383 2.51 -0.56 -26.59
N TYR A 384 1.75 -0.92 -25.54
CA TYR A 384 1.04 -2.20 -25.48
C TYR A 384 -0.13 -2.21 -26.46
N GLU A 385 -0.11 -3.11 -27.44
CA GLU A 385 -1.15 -3.25 -28.44
C GLU A 385 -2.39 -3.96 -27.84
N ALA A 386 -3.56 -3.42 -28.14
CA ALA A 386 -4.85 -3.96 -27.75
C ALA A 386 -5.38 -4.91 -28.84
#